data_5ddebfeeac119f4e3f0693ae85357a66
#
_entry.id   5ddebfeeac119f4e3f0693ae85357a66
#
_cell.length_a   1.000
_cell.length_b   1.000
_cell.length_c   1.000
_cell.angle_alpha   90.00
_cell.angle_beta   90.00
_cell.angle_gamma   90.00
#
_symmetry.space_group_name_H-M   'P 1'
#
loop_
_entity.id
_entity.type
_entity.pdbx_description
1 polymer ?
#
loop_
_entity_poly.entity_id
_entity_poly.type
_entity_poly.pdbx_seq_one_letter_code
_entity_poly.pdbx_strand_id
1 'polypeptide(L)'
;MKVLITGGTGTVGKALIAQNDNEYISISRNEENIANLKRDYPNVKCYVGNIEDKSLLLRVFKEVKPDVVVHSAAMKHIDLMELNPIAGCNVNVMGSLNVVEASIINDIPITLGISTDKACLSESVYGASKYLMERVFMNTNTDDNRFSLTRF
;
A
#
# COMPACT_ATOMS: atom_id res chain seq x y z
N MET A 1 12.21 -7.49 -11.86
CA MET A 1 11.05 -7.92 -11.05
C MET A 1 9.87 -7.01 -11.35
N LYS A 2 8.67 -7.52 -11.20
CA LYS A 2 7.44 -6.77 -11.33
C LYS A 2 6.96 -6.32 -9.94
N VAL A 3 6.99 -5.01 -9.66
CA VAL A 3 6.71 -4.43 -8.34
C VAL A 3 5.44 -3.59 -8.40
N LEU A 4 4.41 -3.99 -7.69
CA LEU A 4 3.19 -3.22 -7.56
C LEU A 4 3.23 -2.38 -6.28
N ILE A 5 3.02 -1.07 -6.40
CA ILE A 5 3.05 -0.12 -5.28
C ILE A 5 1.66 0.48 -5.08
N THR A 6 1.02 0.23 -3.96
CA THR A 6 -0.13 1.03 -3.56
C THR A 6 0.36 2.35 -2.97
N GLY A 7 -0.16 3.45 -3.45
CA GLY A 7 0.35 4.79 -3.09
C GLY A 7 1.67 5.16 -3.79
N GLY A 8 1.92 4.65 -5.00
CA GLY A 8 3.15 4.89 -5.75
C GLY A 8 3.44 6.37 -6.07
N THR A 9 2.43 7.24 -6.00
CA THR A 9 2.59 8.70 -6.15
C THR A 9 3.11 9.40 -4.89
N GLY A 10 3.20 8.69 -3.75
CA GLY A 10 3.74 9.21 -2.50
C GLY A 10 5.27 9.19 -2.46
N THR A 11 5.84 9.75 -1.39
CA THR A 11 7.31 9.89 -1.21
C THR A 11 8.05 8.55 -1.31
N VAL A 12 7.58 7.53 -0.58
CA VAL A 12 8.20 6.19 -0.60
C VAL A 12 8.07 5.55 -1.99
N GLY A 13 6.88 5.63 -2.60
CA GLY A 13 6.66 5.06 -3.93
C GLY A 13 7.55 5.69 -5.00
N LYS A 14 7.64 7.02 -5.04
CA LYS A 14 8.54 7.74 -5.97
C LYS A 14 10.01 7.39 -5.73
N ALA A 15 10.43 7.31 -4.46
CA ALA A 15 11.81 6.95 -4.13
C ALA A 15 12.19 5.54 -4.60
N LEU A 16 11.27 4.58 -4.49
CA LEU A 16 11.47 3.22 -4.99
C LEU A 16 11.55 3.19 -6.52
N ILE A 17 10.64 3.88 -7.19
CA ILE A 17 10.60 3.96 -8.66
C ILE A 17 11.89 4.57 -9.22
N ALA A 18 12.46 5.55 -8.53
CA ALA A 18 13.69 6.24 -8.94
C ALA A 18 14.96 5.43 -8.78
N GLN A 19 14.95 4.34 -7.99
CA GLN A 19 16.19 3.67 -7.55
C GLN A 19 16.68 2.54 -8.47
N ASN A 20 15.81 1.93 -9.29
CA ASN A 20 16.23 0.75 -10.06
C ASN A 20 15.33 0.46 -11.27
N ASP A 21 15.77 -0.47 -12.11
CA ASP A 21 15.15 -0.84 -13.40
C ASP A 21 14.09 -1.96 -13.28
N ASN A 22 13.33 -2.00 -12.20
CA ASN A 22 12.19 -2.92 -12.11
C ASN A 22 11.00 -2.44 -12.97
N GLU A 23 10.12 -3.36 -13.32
CA GLU A 23 8.81 -3.02 -13.88
C GLU A 23 7.90 -2.55 -12.76
N TYR A 24 7.60 -1.25 -12.71
CA TYR A 24 6.77 -0.67 -11.67
C TYR A 24 5.34 -0.46 -12.09
N ILE A 25 4.43 -0.82 -11.17
CA ILE A 25 2.99 -0.59 -11.29
C ILE A 25 2.51 0.20 -10.08
N SER A 26 1.75 1.26 -10.29
CA SER A 26 1.21 2.11 -9.22
C SER A 26 -0.31 2.03 -9.17
N ILE A 27 -0.88 1.84 -7.98
CA ILE A 27 -2.31 2.11 -7.70
C ILE A 27 -2.37 3.33 -6.80
N SER A 28 -3.03 4.40 -7.24
CA SER A 28 -3.13 5.66 -6.49
C SER A 28 -4.48 6.34 -6.76
N ARG A 29 -4.93 7.18 -5.82
CA ARG A 29 -6.26 7.82 -5.89
C ARG A 29 -6.29 9.11 -6.71
N ASN A 30 -5.27 9.92 -6.53
CA ASN A 30 -5.23 11.27 -7.08
C ASN A 30 -4.71 11.26 -8.52
N GLU A 31 -5.60 11.63 -9.46
CA GLU A 31 -5.32 11.64 -10.89
C GLU A 31 -4.16 12.60 -11.26
N GLU A 32 -4.13 13.79 -10.66
CA GLU A 32 -3.06 14.77 -10.93
C GLU A 32 -1.68 14.23 -10.51
N ASN A 33 -1.60 13.62 -9.32
CA ASN A 33 -0.36 13.00 -8.86
C ASN A 33 0.07 11.82 -9.74
N ILE A 34 -0.88 11.07 -10.30
CA ILE A 34 -0.62 10.00 -11.26
C ILE A 34 -0.10 10.57 -12.57
N ALA A 35 -0.72 11.63 -13.09
CA ALA A 35 -0.28 12.30 -14.30
C ALA A 35 1.15 12.85 -14.16
N ASN A 36 1.47 13.44 -13.01
CA ASN A 36 2.83 13.89 -12.69
C ASN A 36 3.81 12.72 -12.61
N LEU A 37 3.45 11.63 -11.93
CA LEU A 37 4.29 10.43 -11.86
C LEU A 37 4.60 9.88 -13.25
N LYS A 38 3.63 9.85 -14.16
CA LYS A 38 3.80 9.39 -15.54
C LYS A 38 4.65 10.32 -16.39
N ARG A 39 4.67 11.62 -16.12
CA ARG A 39 5.58 12.57 -16.79
C ARG A 39 7.02 12.32 -16.37
N ASP A 40 7.25 12.10 -15.06
CA ASP A 40 8.59 11.84 -14.52
C ASP A 40 9.09 10.43 -14.87
N TYR A 41 8.19 9.45 -14.91
CA TYR A 41 8.48 8.02 -15.14
C TYR A 41 7.50 7.41 -16.16
N PRO A 42 7.69 7.62 -17.48
CA PRO A 42 6.73 7.19 -18.51
C PRO A 42 6.45 5.69 -18.56
N ASN A 43 7.42 4.88 -18.13
CA ASN A 43 7.32 3.41 -18.15
C ASN A 43 6.50 2.83 -16.98
N VAL A 44 6.13 3.64 -15.98
CA VAL A 44 5.31 3.17 -14.87
C VAL A 44 3.88 2.97 -15.32
N LYS A 45 3.35 1.75 -15.17
CA LYS A 45 1.93 1.47 -15.39
C LYS A 45 1.13 1.96 -14.20
N CYS A 46 0.13 2.80 -14.42
CA CYS A 46 -0.66 3.39 -13.35
C CYS A 46 -2.13 2.99 -13.45
N TYR A 47 -2.72 2.63 -12.33
CA TYR A 47 -4.15 2.44 -12.13
C TYR A 47 -4.67 3.52 -11.19
N VAL A 48 -5.77 4.15 -11.59
CA VAL A 48 -6.53 5.07 -10.72
C VAL A 48 -7.44 4.22 -9.84
N GLY A 49 -7.32 4.37 -8.53
CA GLY A 49 -8.19 3.66 -7.59
C GLY A 49 -7.80 3.79 -6.14
N ASN A 50 -8.71 3.32 -5.28
CA ASN A 50 -8.56 3.34 -3.83
C ASN A 50 -8.35 1.92 -3.30
N ILE A 51 -7.50 1.76 -2.29
CA ILE A 51 -7.28 0.47 -1.60
C ILE A 51 -8.51 -0.01 -0.83
N GLU A 52 -9.49 0.85 -0.58
CA GLU A 52 -10.79 0.47 -0.01
C GLU A 52 -11.64 -0.33 -1.02
N ASP A 53 -11.36 -0.22 -2.32
CA ASP A 53 -12.01 -1.01 -3.37
C ASP A 53 -11.30 -2.36 -3.54
N LYS A 54 -11.82 -3.35 -2.82
CA LYS A 54 -11.33 -4.74 -2.88
C LYS A 54 -11.42 -5.33 -4.28
N SER A 55 -12.50 -5.01 -5.01
CA SER A 55 -12.73 -5.55 -6.36
C SER A 55 -11.67 -5.06 -7.35
N LEU A 56 -11.30 -3.78 -7.25
CA LEU A 56 -10.19 -3.20 -8.01
C LEU A 56 -8.88 -3.93 -7.71
N LEU A 57 -8.55 -4.11 -6.43
CA LEU A 57 -7.30 -4.77 -6.03
C LEU A 57 -7.23 -6.21 -6.54
N LEU A 58 -8.29 -6.99 -6.36
CA LEU A 58 -8.37 -8.37 -6.87
C LEU A 58 -8.15 -8.43 -8.39
N ARG A 59 -8.81 -7.55 -9.14
CA ARG A 59 -8.68 -7.47 -10.58
C ARG A 59 -7.27 -7.09 -11.02
N VAL A 60 -6.70 -6.04 -10.43
CA VAL A 60 -5.37 -5.54 -10.81
C VAL A 60 -4.28 -6.55 -10.44
N PHE A 61 -4.34 -7.16 -9.26
CA PHE A 61 -3.36 -8.16 -8.83
C PHE A 61 -3.40 -9.40 -9.74
N LYS A 62 -4.60 -9.85 -10.12
CA LYS A 62 -4.79 -10.95 -11.07
C LYS A 62 -4.23 -10.62 -12.47
N GLU A 63 -4.45 -9.41 -12.96
CA GLU A 63 -3.98 -8.94 -14.27
C GLU A 63 -2.45 -8.80 -14.28
N VAL A 64 -1.90 -8.15 -13.24
CA VAL A 64 -0.48 -7.78 -13.17
C VAL A 64 0.39 -8.97 -12.77
N LYS A 65 -0.05 -9.78 -11.81
CA LYS A 65 0.72 -10.86 -11.17
C LYS A 65 2.09 -10.35 -10.72
N PRO A 66 2.15 -9.41 -9.77
CA PRO A 66 3.43 -8.86 -9.32
C PRO A 66 4.24 -9.90 -8.54
N ASP A 67 5.58 -9.80 -8.64
CA ASP A 67 6.50 -10.59 -7.81
C ASP A 67 6.53 -10.04 -6.38
N VAL A 68 6.34 -8.72 -6.24
CA VAL A 68 6.35 -8.00 -4.95
C VAL A 68 5.24 -6.96 -4.93
N VAL A 69 4.52 -6.88 -3.83
CA VAL A 69 3.62 -5.76 -3.50
C VAL A 69 4.26 -4.90 -2.41
N VAL A 70 4.35 -3.59 -2.65
CA VAL A 70 4.73 -2.61 -1.63
C VAL A 70 3.50 -1.79 -1.25
N HIS A 71 3.00 -2.00 -0.04
CA HIS A 71 1.83 -1.31 0.47
C HIS A 71 2.23 -0.03 1.21
N SER A 72 2.20 1.09 0.48
CA SER A 72 2.56 2.43 0.99
C SER A 72 1.36 3.39 1.07
N ALA A 73 0.20 3.01 0.51
CA ALA A 73 -1.00 3.82 0.60
C ALA A 73 -1.51 3.93 2.03
N ALA A 74 -1.69 5.12 2.51
CA ALA A 74 -2.24 5.39 3.84
C ALA A 74 -2.81 6.82 3.95
N MET A 75 -3.73 7.02 4.86
CA MET A 75 -4.02 8.34 5.43
C MET A 75 -3.00 8.58 6.56
N LYS A 76 -2.24 9.68 6.50
CA LYS A 76 -1.06 9.87 7.36
C LYS A 76 -1.02 11.19 8.14
N HIS A 77 -1.91 12.13 7.82
CA HIS A 77 -1.98 13.41 8.52
C HIS A 77 -2.76 13.25 9.82
N ILE A 78 -2.04 13.37 10.94
CA ILE A 78 -2.58 13.11 12.29
C ILE A 78 -3.80 13.96 12.55
N ASP A 79 -3.70 15.28 12.38
CA ASP A 79 -4.80 16.21 12.64
C ASP A 79 -6.07 15.86 11.85
N LEU A 80 -5.91 15.47 10.58
CA LEU A 80 -7.04 15.07 9.74
C LEU A 80 -7.63 13.73 10.21
N MET A 81 -6.82 12.82 10.71
CA MET A 81 -7.30 11.53 11.20
C MET A 81 -8.00 11.64 12.54
N GLU A 82 -7.56 12.53 13.44
CA GLU A 82 -8.26 12.80 14.70
C GLU A 82 -9.67 13.37 14.45
N LEU A 83 -9.82 14.20 13.41
CA LEU A 83 -11.13 14.72 12.99
C LEU A 83 -11.98 13.71 12.21
N ASN A 84 -11.33 12.70 11.58
CA ASN A 84 -11.97 11.76 10.67
C ASN A 84 -11.53 10.31 10.95
N PRO A 85 -11.73 9.78 12.17
CA PRO A 85 -11.19 8.50 12.57
C PRO A 85 -11.74 7.34 11.75
N ILE A 86 -13.01 7.39 11.36
CA ILE A 86 -13.64 6.35 10.52
C ILE A 86 -12.95 6.27 9.15
N ALA A 87 -12.71 7.41 8.50
CA ALA A 87 -12.01 7.45 7.22
C ALA A 87 -10.58 6.92 7.36
N GLY A 88 -9.88 7.30 8.45
CA GLY A 88 -8.56 6.77 8.77
C GLY A 88 -8.53 5.24 8.93
N CYS A 89 -9.49 4.69 9.67
CA CYS A 89 -9.63 3.23 9.85
C CYS A 89 -9.96 2.54 8.52
N ASN A 90 -10.89 3.06 7.73
CA ASN A 90 -11.24 2.48 6.44
C ASN A 90 -10.04 2.40 5.50
N VAL A 91 -9.26 3.47 5.39
CA VAL A 91 -8.05 3.47 4.55
C VAL A 91 -6.96 2.60 5.14
N ASN A 92 -6.55 2.84 6.40
CA ASN A 92 -5.33 2.25 6.95
C ASN A 92 -5.50 0.82 7.45
N VAL A 93 -6.70 0.45 7.93
CA VAL A 93 -6.97 -0.89 8.45
C VAL A 93 -7.67 -1.74 7.38
N MET A 94 -8.86 -1.32 6.95
CA MET A 94 -9.65 -2.11 5.99
C MET A 94 -8.98 -2.13 4.61
N GLY A 95 -8.42 -1.02 4.16
CA GLY A 95 -7.65 -0.95 2.91
C GLY A 95 -6.42 -1.88 2.95
N SER A 96 -5.73 -1.95 4.09
CA SER A 96 -4.59 -2.87 4.26
C SER A 96 -5.04 -4.33 4.27
N LEU A 97 -6.18 -4.64 4.92
CA LEU A 97 -6.78 -5.96 4.87
C LEU A 97 -7.12 -6.38 3.44
N ASN A 98 -7.71 -5.48 2.65
CA ASN A 98 -8.00 -5.73 1.24
C ASN A 98 -6.73 -6.05 0.43
N VAL A 99 -5.61 -5.34 0.70
CA VAL A 99 -4.31 -5.63 0.05
C VAL A 99 -3.80 -7.00 0.44
N VAL A 100 -3.88 -7.37 1.71
CA VAL A 100 -3.48 -8.70 2.21
C VAL A 100 -4.30 -9.80 1.55
N GLU A 101 -5.62 -9.67 1.55
CA GLU A 101 -6.52 -10.66 0.92
C GLU A 101 -6.29 -10.77 -0.60
N ALA A 102 -6.08 -9.63 -1.28
CA ALA A 102 -5.77 -9.64 -2.71
C ALA A 102 -4.42 -10.34 -2.99
N SER A 103 -3.43 -10.16 -2.11
CA SER A 103 -2.14 -10.84 -2.21
C SER A 103 -2.28 -12.35 -2.06
N ILE A 104 -3.04 -12.82 -1.06
CA ILE A 104 -3.26 -14.25 -0.83
C ILE A 104 -4.03 -14.88 -1.99
N ILE A 105 -5.16 -14.27 -2.39
CA ILE A 105 -6.03 -14.81 -3.45
C ILE A 105 -5.32 -14.92 -4.81
N ASN A 106 -4.31 -14.08 -5.04
CA ASN A 106 -3.54 -14.06 -6.28
C ASN A 106 -2.13 -14.68 -6.14
N ASP A 107 -1.85 -15.38 -5.05
CA ASP A 107 -0.58 -16.08 -4.79
C ASP A 107 0.64 -15.16 -4.91
N ILE A 108 0.55 -13.93 -4.39
CA ILE A 108 1.66 -12.98 -4.42
C ILE A 108 2.71 -13.40 -3.39
N PRO A 109 3.95 -13.71 -3.82
CA PRO A 109 4.93 -14.30 -2.91
C PRO A 109 5.41 -13.36 -1.81
N ILE A 110 5.50 -12.05 -2.08
CA ILE A 110 6.03 -11.06 -1.13
C ILE A 110 5.14 -9.83 -1.07
N THR A 111 4.72 -9.45 0.14
CA THR A 111 3.99 -8.20 0.39
C THR A 111 4.64 -7.44 1.54
N LEU A 112 5.20 -6.26 1.24
CA LEU A 112 5.86 -5.36 2.20
C LEU A 112 4.92 -4.21 2.58
N GLY A 113 4.59 -4.09 3.86
CA GLY A 113 3.83 -2.96 4.42
C GLY A 113 4.76 -1.85 4.92
N ILE A 114 4.44 -0.61 4.57
CA ILE A 114 5.15 0.56 5.09
C ILE A 114 4.43 1.04 6.35
N SER A 115 5.11 0.96 7.49
CA SER A 115 4.62 1.41 8.79
C SER A 115 5.38 2.64 9.30
N THR A 116 5.25 2.95 10.58
CA THR A 116 5.77 4.15 11.21
C THR A 116 6.20 3.87 12.66
N ASP A 117 7.14 4.66 13.18
CA ASP A 117 7.51 4.70 14.59
C ASP A 117 6.30 4.96 15.53
N LYS A 118 5.31 5.72 15.04
CA LYS A 118 4.08 6.06 15.79
C LYS A 118 3.18 4.86 16.10
N ALA A 119 3.41 3.73 15.44
CA ALA A 119 2.74 2.46 15.76
C ALA A 119 3.23 1.85 17.09
N CYS A 120 4.40 2.26 17.61
CA CYS A 120 4.95 1.73 18.85
C CYS A 120 4.19 2.22 20.10
N LEU A 121 3.83 3.51 20.09
CA LEU A 121 3.04 4.15 21.14
C LEU A 121 1.83 4.80 20.47
N SER A 122 0.72 4.08 20.47
CA SER A 122 -0.47 4.44 19.67
C SER A 122 -1.31 5.51 20.35
N GLU A 123 -0.73 6.70 20.58
CA GLU A 123 -1.42 7.84 21.19
C GLU A 123 -2.35 8.59 20.23
N SER A 124 -2.28 8.28 18.93
CA SER A 124 -3.11 8.88 17.88
C SER A 124 -3.88 7.85 17.08
N VAL A 125 -4.97 8.27 16.44
CA VAL A 125 -5.73 7.43 15.50
C VAL A 125 -4.81 6.90 14.39
N TYR A 126 -3.88 7.72 13.89
CA TYR A 126 -2.88 7.30 12.93
C TYR A 126 -1.99 6.17 13.45
N GLY A 127 -1.37 6.36 14.62
CA GLY A 127 -0.52 5.34 15.24
C GLY A 127 -1.27 4.03 15.50
N ALA A 128 -2.48 4.11 16.09
CA ALA A 128 -3.33 2.96 16.35
C ALA A 128 -3.71 2.21 15.06
N SER A 129 -4.09 2.94 14.00
CA SER A 129 -4.44 2.34 12.71
C SER A 129 -3.25 1.63 12.06
N LYS A 130 -2.04 2.19 12.16
CA LYS A 130 -0.81 1.57 11.65
C LYS A 130 -0.42 0.35 12.47
N TYR A 131 -0.57 0.39 13.80
CA TYR A 131 -0.37 -0.79 14.65
C TYR A 131 -1.32 -1.93 14.27
N LEU A 132 -2.61 -1.65 14.05
CA LEU A 132 -3.57 -2.66 13.59
C LEU A 132 -3.17 -3.24 12.22
N MET A 133 -2.77 -2.40 11.27
CA MET A 133 -2.21 -2.86 10.00
C MET A 133 -1.03 -3.83 10.19
N GLU A 134 -0.10 -3.51 11.08
CA GLU A 134 1.03 -4.40 11.39
C GLU A 134 0.57 -5.75 11.93
N ARG A 135 -0.43 -5.75 12.81
CA ARG A 135 -0.99 -7.00 13.35
C ARG A 135 -1.65 -7.85 12.28
N VAL A 136 -2.36 -7.23 11.33
CA VAL A 136 -2.92 -7.92 10.16
C VAL A 136 -1.82 -8.58 9.35
N PHE A 137 -0.77 -7.84 8.96
CA PHE A 137 0.35 -8.37 8.18
C PHE A 137 1.08 -9.52 8.90
N MET A 138 1.41 -9.34 10.18
CA MET A 138 2.17 -10.33 10.94
C MET A 138 1.42 -11.65 11.17
N ASN A 139 0.09 -11.60 11.30
CA ASN A 139 -0.73 -12.79 11.54
C ASN A 139 -1.12 -13.53 10.24
N THR A 140 -0.74 -13.02 9.07
CA THR A 140 -1.18 -13.56 7.78
C THR A 140 -0.08 -14.31 7.04
N ASN A 141 1.15 -14.37 7.59
CA ASN A 141 2.23 -15.12 6.98
C ASN A 141 1.87 -16.60 6.79
N THR A 142 2.12 -17.12 5.60
CA THR A 142 2.00 -18.53 5.24
C THR A 142 3.33 -19.00 4.62
N ASP A 143 3.44 -20.27 4.30
CA ASP A 143 4.63 -20.81 3.61
C ASP A 143 4.79 -20.22 2.21
N ASP A 144 3.68 -19.89 1.53
CA ASP A 144 3.65 -19.40 0.16
C ASP A 144 3.61 -17.87 0.03
N ASN A 145 3.06 -17.17 1.05
CA ASN A 145 2.91 -15.72 1.05
C ASN A 145 3.67 -15.10 2.24
N ARG A 146 4.71 -14.33 1.95
CA ARG A 146 5.50 -13.61 2.98
C ARG A 146 5.01 -12.18 3.13
N PHE A 147 4.55 -11.85 4.33
CA PHE A 147 4.19 -10.50 4.73
C PHE A 147 5.26 -9.92 5.65
N SER A 148 5.81 -8.79 5.27
CA SER A 148 6.86 -8.10 6.04
C SER A 148 6.48 -6.64 6.24
N LEU A 149 7.11 -6.01 7.22
CA LEU A 149 6.86 -4.61 7.58
C LEU A 149 8.17 -3.87 7.74
N THR A 150 8.16 -2.58 7.39
CA THR A 150 9.21 -1.65 7.75
C THR A 150 8.62 -0.40 8.39
N ARG A 151 9.28 0.14 9.41
CA ARG A 151 8.90 1.37 10.12
C ARG A 151 9.86 2.50 9.75
N PHE A 152 9.30 3.67 9.55
CA PHE A 152 10.03 4.93 9.34
C PHE A 152 9.66 5.95 10.42
#